data_5c1eaa6a3b274b0c6d0162dfe5cbbbdb
#
_entry.id   5c1eaa6a3b274b0c6d0162dfe5cbbbdb
#
_cell.length_a   1.000
_cell.length_b   1.000
_cell.length_c   1.000
_cell.angle_alpha   90.00
_cell.angle_beta   90.00
_cell.angle_gamma   90.00
#
_symmetry.space_group_name_H-M   'P 1'
#
loop_
_entity.id
_entity.type
_entity.pdbx_description
1 polymer ?
#
loop_
_entity_poly.entity_id
_entity_poly.type
_entity_poly.pdbx_seq_one_letter_code
_entity_poly.pdbx_strand_id
1 'polypeptide(L)'
;RYGSDKPERRFGCEIVELTSHFADSGFGVFKRAVKDGGVVRAINAKGFAGISTGQIKRLEEVAKEAGAGGLAYIQVRGATKDTWRSPIVKFFSEEELASIEKDLNIEEGDLILFGCDTRATVCDVLGRLRLECAEMNNWLEGKEDELDFHWVVDFPLLGYDEEEGKWNAVHHPFTRPKAGQEELLADESKWGEIRAEAYDVVLNGNELGGGSVRIHEGDLQSKMFSVL
;
A
#
# COMPACT_ATOMS: atom_id res chain seq x y z
N ARG A 1 -0.67 -4.47 -2.24
CA ARG A 1 -1.62 -4.36 -3.35
C ARG A 1 -2.79 -3.44 -3.01
N TYR A 2 -3.29 -3.49 -1.77
CA TYR A 2 -4.44 -2.69 -1.33
C TYR A 2 -4.15 -1.79 -0.12
N GLY A 3 -2.94 -1.87 0.46
CA GLY A 3 -2.50 -1.06 1.61
C GLY A 3 -3.13 -1.45 2.95
N SER A 4 -3.71 -2.64 3.06
CA SER A 4 -4.36 -3.15 4.26
C SER A 4 -4.26 -4.67 4.30
N ASP A 5 -4.31 -5.24 5.50
CA ASP A 5 -4.51 -6.66 5.77
C ASP A 5 -5.99 -7.10 5.67
N LYS A 6 -6.92 -6.14 5.57
CA LYS A 6 -8.37 -6.35 5.42
C LYS A 6 -8.88 -5.61 4.18
N PRO A 7 -8.43 -5.98 2.95
CA PRO A 7 -8.75 -5.22 1.76
C PRO A 7 -10.22 -5.38 1.35
N GLU A 8 -10.87 -4.24 1.09
CA GLU A 8 -12.10 -4.19 0.33
C GLU A 8 -11.74 -4.20 -1.16
N ARG A 9 -12.08 -5.27 -1.89
CA ARG A 9 -11.62 -5.50 -3.28
C ARG A 9 -12.69 -5.30 -4.34
N ARG A 10 -13.97 -5.22 -3.97
CA ARG A 10 -15.12 -5.15 -4.90
C ARG A 10 -15.06 -3.98 -5.87
N PHE A 11 -14.40 -2.88 -5.50
CA PHE A 11 -14.21 -1.72 -6.38
C PHE A 11 -12.83 -1.66 -7.06
N GLY A 12 -11.96 -2.66 -6.83
CA GLY A 12 -10.60 -2.66 -7.40
C GLY A 12 -9.72 -1.54 -6.82
N CYS A 13 -9.25 -0.62 -7.66
CA CYS A 13 -8.38 0.50 -7.31
C CYS A 13 -7.09 0.04 -6.60
N GLU A 14 -6.29 -0.77 -7.29
CA GLU A 14 -5.06 -1.34 -6.74
C GLU A 14 -3.93 -0.31 -6.66
N ILE A 15 -3.05 -0.49 -5.68
CA ILE A 15 -1.82 0.29 -5.55
C ILE A 15 -0.78 -0.26 -6.53
N VAL A 16 -0.29 0.59 -7.42
CA VAL A 16 0.68 0.28 -8.47
C VAL A 16 2.05 0.82 -8.09
N GLU A 17 3.08 0.02 -8.30
CA GLU A 17 4.49 0.37 -8.06
C GLU A 17 5.05 1.18 -9.22
N LEU A 18 5.60 2.37 -8.96
CA LEU A 18 6.11 3.29 -9.97
C LEU A 18 7.53 3.78 -9.68
N THR A 19 8.17 3.31 -8.61
CA THR A 19 9.48 3.80 -8.11
C THR A 19 10.55 3.85 -9.20
N SER A 20 10.60 2.83 -10.07
CA SER A 20 11.61 2.75 -11.13
C SER A 20 11.52 3.88 -12.18
N HIS A 21 10.35 4.51 -12.32
CA HIS A 21 10.16 5.59 -13.29
C HIS A 21 10.71 6.93 -12.79
N PHE A 22 10.95 7.09 -11.48
CA PHE A 22 11.24 8.38 -10.86
C PHE A 22 12.67 8.53 -10.35
N ALA A 23 13.57 7.60 -10.64
CA ALA A 23 14.97 7.66 -10.20
C ALA A 23 15.68 8.94 -10.67
N ASP A 24 15.39 9.40 -11.89
CA ASP A 24 15.95 10.59 -12.51
C ASP A 24 14.91 11.68 -12.80
N SER A 25 13.75 11.62 -12.14
CA SER A 25 12.64 12.55 -12.35
C SER A 25 13.03 14.01 -12.14
N GLY A 26 12.42 14.90 -12.94
CA GLY A 26 12.42 16.33 -12.73
C GLY A 26 11.64 16.78 -11.48
N PHE A 27 10.77 15.94 -10.93
CA PHE A 27 10.07 16.22 -9.68
C PHE A 27 10.92 15.83 -8.46
N GLY A 28 11.61 16.84 -7.89
CA GLY A 28 12.61 16.67 -6.84
C GLY A 28 12.16 15.89 -5.59
N VAL A 29 10.85 15.91 -5.26
CA VAL A 29 10.31 15.15 -4.12
C VAL A 29 10.40 13.65 -4.38
N PHE A 30 9.94 13.18 -5.55
CA PHE A 30 9.98 11.76 -5.91
C PHE A 30 11.43 11.29 -6.08
N LYS A 31 12.25 12.07 -6.81
CA LYS A 31 13.67 11.76 -6.99
C LYS A 31 14.41 11.58 -5.66
N ARG A 32 14.17 12.47 -4.69
CA ARG A 32 14.77 12.37 -3.36
C ARG A 32 14.33 11.11 -2.62
N ALA A 33 13.03 10.84 -2.57
CA ALA A 33 12.52 9.67 -1.88
C ALA A 33 13.09 8.37 -2.44
N VAL A 34 13.15 8.24 -3.78
CA VAL A 34 13.77 7.06 -4.42
C VAL A 34 15.26 6.95 -4.05
N LYS A 35 15.99 8.06 -4.07
CA LYS A 35 17.41 8.11 -3.69
C LYS A 35 17.63 7.68 -2.24
N ASP A 36 16.71 8.03 -1.36
CA ASP A 36 16.77 7.74 0.08
C ASP A 36 16.23 6.33 0.42
N GLY A 37 15.93 5.51 -0.60
CA GLY A 37 15.45 4.12 -0.44
C GLY A 37 13.94 4.00 -0.22
N GLY A 38 13.19 5.09 -0.35
CA GLY A 38 11.74 5.09 -0.35
C GLY A 38 11.13 4.60 -1.66
N VAL A 39 9.80 4.58 -1.71
CA VAL A 39 9.03 4.15 -2.88
C VAL A 39 8.11 5.24 -3.39
N VAL A 40 7.80 5.20 -4.69
CA VAL A 40 6.73 5.99 -5.31
C VAL A 40 5.70 5.02 -5.85
N ARG A 41 4.47 5.16 -5.38
CA ARG A 41 3.33 4.35 -5.79
C ARG A 41 2.14 5.24 -6.08
N ALA A 42 1.18 4.71 -6.81
CA ALA A 42 -0.04 5.43 -7.08
C ALA A 42 -1.27 4.51 -7.10
N ILE A 43 -2.43 5.14 -6.99
CA ILE A 43 -3.73 4.55 -7.30
C ILE A 43 -4.38 5.33 -8.42
N ASN A 44 -5.18 4.65 -9.24
CA ASN A 44 -6.04 5.25 -10.24
C ASN A 44 -7.50 5.19 -9.77
N ALA A 45 -8.01 6.32 -9.32
CA ALA A 45 -9.41 6.50 -8.99
C ALA A 45 -10.22 6.74 -10.27
N LYS A 46 -10.71 5.66 -10.87
CA LYS A 46 -11.43 5.66 -12.14
C LYS A 46 -12.67 6.57 -12.11
N GLY A 47 -12.79 7.40 -13.16
CA GLY A 47 -13.93 8.29 -13.35
C GLY A 47 -14.06 9.43 -12.34
N PHE A 48 -13.01 9.72 -11.54
CA PHE A 48 -13.09 10.67 -10.43
C PHE A 48 -12.37 12.00 -10.67
N ALA A 49 -11.99 12.35 -11.91
CA ALA A 49 -11.35 13.64 -12.23
C ALA A 49 -12.28 14.86 -11.97
N GLY A 50 -13.60 14.64 -11.91
CA GLY A 50 -14.59 15.68 -11.61
C GLY A 50 -14.59 16.18 -10.16
N ILE A 51 -13.72 15.63 -9.31
CA ILE A 51 -13.62 15.97 -7.89
C ILE A 51 -13.47 17.47 -7.65
N SER A 52 -14.20 17.98 -6.66
CA SER A 52 -14.16 19.38 -6.24
C SER A 52 -12.91 19.72 -5.43
N THR A 53 -12.57 21.01 -5.35
CA THR A 53 -11.45 21.48 -4.51
C THR A 53 -11.64 21.11 -3.03
N GLY A 54 -12.87 21.09 -2.53
CA GLY A 54 -13.17 20.67 -1.16
C GLY A 54 -12.88 19.19 -0.92
N GLN A 55 -13.23 18.35 -1.88
CA GLN A 55 -12.93 16.92 -1.81
C GLN A 55 -11.42 16.63 -1.94
N ILE A 56 -10.70 17.37 -2.80
CA ILE A 56 -9.22 17.26 -2.84
C ILE A 56 -8.61 17.60 -1.48
N LYS A 57 -9.08 18.67 -0.81
CA LYS A 57 -8.60 19.00 0.54
C LYS A 57 -8.86 17.88 1.55
N ARG A 58 -10.04 17.26 1.45
CA ARG A 58 -10.35 16.10 2.32
C ARG A 58 -9.38 14.93 2.06
N LEU A 59 -9.06 14.61 0.80
CA LEU A 59 -8.05 13.60 0.47
C LEU A 59 -6.65 13.98 1.01
N GLU A 60 -6.29 15.28 0.94
CA GLU A 60 -5.03 15.76 1.53
C GLU A 60 -4.99 15.59 3.06
N GLU A 61 -6.12 15.82 3.75
CA GLU A 61 -6.26 15.61 5.19
C GLU A 61 -6.09 14.12 5.54
N VAL A 62 -6.80 13.23 4.84
CA VAL A 62 -6.68 11.77 5.02
C VAL A 62 -5.23 11.30 4.79
N ALA A 63 -4.56 11.82 3.75
CA ALA A 63 -3.17 11.49 3.49
C ALA A 63 -2.25 11.93 4.64
N LYS A 64 -2.44 13.15 5.18
CA LYS A 64 -1.66 13.67 6.31
C LYS A 64 -1.91 12.90 7.60
N GLU A 65 -3.15 12.55 7.89
CA GLU A 65 -3.53 11.70 9.04
C GLU A 65 -2.86 10.31 8.98
N ALA A 66 -2.58 9.83 7.76
CA ALA A 66 -1.84 8.59 7.50
C ALA A 66 -0.31 8.78 7.47
N GLY A 67 0.21 9.97 7.79
CA GLY A 67 1.64 10.27 7.87
C GLY A 67 2.27 10.84 6.60
N ALA A 68 1.51 11.15 5.55
CA ALA A 68 2.06 11.78 4.34
C ALA A 68 2.45 13.25 4.59
N GLY A 69 3.58 13.68 4.04
CA GLY A 69 3.97 15.09 4.02
C GLY A 69 3.11 15.98 3.11
N GLY A 70 2.31 15.37 2.22
CA GLY A 70 1.42 16.04 1.28
C GLY A 70 0.85 15.05 0.29
N LEU A 71 -0.06 15.52 -0.59
CA LEU A 71 -0.70 14.69 -1.61
C LEU A 71 -0.38 15.23 -3.01
N ALA A 72 0.30 14.42 -3.82
CA ALA A 72 0.49 14.67 -5.23
C ALA A 72 -0.61 13.96 -6.04
N TYR A 73 -1.18 14.67 -7.03
CA TYR A 73 -2.29 14.12 -7.82
C TYR A 73 -2.32 14.64 -9.26
N ILE A 74 -3.03 13.92 -10.12
CA ILE A 74 -3.34 14.31 -11.50
C ILE A 74 -4.83 14.10 -11.76
N GLN A 75 -5.54 15.15 -12.19
CA GLN A 75 -6.89 15.06 -12.75
C GLN A 75 -6.80 14.93 -14.26
N VAL A 76 -7.20 13.81 -14.81
CA VAL A 76 -7.16 13.52 -16.26
C VAL A 76 -8.44 14.07 -16.91
N ARG A 77 -8.39 15.31 -17.40
CA ARG A 77 -9.58 16.03 -17.91
C ARG A 77 -9.82 15.87 -19.42
N GLY A 78 -8.96 15.16 -20.11
CA GLY A 78 -9.07 14.90 -21.54
C GLY A 78 -8.00 13.92 -21.98
N ALA A 79 -8.11 13.48 -23.23
CA ALA A 79 -7.24 12.45 -23.81
C ALA A 79 -5.79 12.88 -24.00
N THR A 80 -5.52 14.18 -24.03
CA THR A 80 -4.18 14.72 -24.24
C THR A 80 -3.58 15.26 -22.95
N LYS A 81 -2.27 15.10 -22.74
CA LYS A 81 -1.56 15.41 -21.51
C LYS A 81 -1.57 16.91 -21.12
N ASP A 82 -1.75 17.79 -22.09
CA ASP A 82 -1.95 19.22 -21.89
C ASP A 82 -3.29 19.56 -21.20
N THR A 83 -4.26 18.65 -21.24
CA THR A 83 -5.54 18.76 -20.53
C THR A 83 -5.48 18.22 -19.09
N TRP A 84 -4.38 17.57 -18.70
CA TRP A 84 -4.20 17.03 -17.36
C TRP A 84 -3.94 18.13 -16.34
N ARG A 85 -4.83 18.27 -15.39
CA ARG A 85 -4.71 19.28 -14.34
C ARG A 85 -3.98 18.71 -13.13
N SER A 86 -2.79 19.28 -12.84
CA SER A 86 -1.95 18.82 -11.76
C SER A 86 -0.91 19.88 -11.38
N PRO A 87 -0.54 20.00 -10.09
CA PRO A 87 0.59 20.84 -9.69
C PRO A 87 1.96 20.25 -10.09
N ILE A 88 2.03 18.94 -10.41
CA ILE A 88 3.28 18.20 -10.60
C ILE A 88 3.56 17.74 -12.03
N VAL A 89 2.56 17.62 -12.92
CA VAL A 89 2.71 17.13 -14.30
C VAL A 89 3.80 17.86 -15.08
N LYS A 90 3.96 19.16 -14.87
CA LYS A 90 4.97 19.99 -15.56
C LYS A 90 6.43 19.59 -15.27
N PHE A 91 6.66 18.78 -14.26
CA PHE A 91 7.99 18.29 -13.88
C PHE A 91 8.31 16.92 -14.47
N PHE A 92 7.32 16.24 -15.03
CA PHE A 92 7.48 14.91 -15.59
C PHE A 92 7.88 14.97 -17.06
N SER A 93 8.78 14.10 -17.46
CA SER A 93 9.12 13.90 -18.88
C SER A 93 7.96 13.20 -19.62
N GLU A 94 7.98 13.28 -20.94
CA GLU A 94 6.99 12.55 -21.76
C GLU A 94 7.09 11.02 -21.58
N GLU A 95 8.29 10.50 -21.34
CA GLU A 95 8.55 9.08 -21.08
C GLU A 95 7.98 8.66 -19.74
N GLU A 96 8.17 9.45 -18.68
CA GLU A 96 7.54 9.23 -17.37
C GLU A 96 6.02 9.23 -17.49
N LEU A 97 5.44 10.22 -18.18
CA LEU A 97 3.98 10.31 -18.37
C LEU A 97 3.43 9.12 -19.17
N ALA A 98 4.14 8.67 -20.20
CA ALA A 98 3.74 7.49 -20.99
C ALA A 98 3.79 6.20 -20.16
N SER A 99 4.81 6.06 -19.30
CA SER A 99 4.95 4.91 -18.40
C SER A 99 3.84 4.87 -17.33
N ILE A 100 3.56 6.02 -16.70
CA ILE A 100 2.48 6.18 -15.72
C ILE A 100 1.12 5.85 -16.37
N GLU A 101 0.87 6.41 -17.58
CA GLU A 101 -0.37 6.17 -18.33
C GLU A 101 -0.60 4.69 -18.60
N LYS A 102 0.44 3.99 -19.02
CA LYS A 102 0.39 2.55 -19.31
C LYS A 102 0.19 1.72 -18.04
N ASP A 103 1.01 1.96 -17.01
CA ASP A 103 1.03 1.10 -15.81
C ASP A 103 -0.24 1.28 -14.95
N LEU A 104 -0.80 2.49 -14.94
CA LEU A 104 -2.06 2.80 -14.26
C LEU A 104 -3.29 2.64 -15.14
N ASN A 105 -3.13 2.29 -16.43
CA ASN A 105 -4.22 2.22 -17.40
C ASN A 105 -5.09 3.48 -17.34
N ILE A 106 -4.47 4.65 -17.52
CA ILE A 106 -5.12 5.95 -17.38
C ILE A 106 -6.09 6.19 -18.54
N GLU A 107 -7.29 6.66 -18.20
CA GLU A 107 -8.31 7.07 -19.15
C GLU A 107 -8.81 8.50 -18.83
N GLU A 108 -9.44 9.14 -19.80
CA GLU A 108 -10.11 10.42 -19.55
C GLU A 108 -11.15 10.29 -18.43
N GLY A 109 -11.14 11.22 -17.50
CA GLY A 109 -12.02 11.22 -16.35
C GLY A 109 -11.39 10.63 -15.08
N ASP A 110 -10.16 10.10 -15.12
CA ASP A 110 -9.50 9.47 -13.98
C ASP A 110 -8.82 10.49 -13.05
N LEU A 111 -8.72 10.14 -11.77
CA LEU A 111 -7.92 10.85 -10.77
C LEU A 111 -6.79 9.94 -10.29
N ILE A 112 -5.55 10.39 -10.51
CA ILE A 112 -4.37 9.67 -10.04
C ILE A 112 -3.89 10.29 -8.73
N LEU A 113 -3.67 9.47 -7.71
CA LEU A 113 -3.14 9.88 -6.41
C LEU A 113 -1.83 9.16 -6.16
N PHE A 114 -0.79 9.91 -5.78
CA PHE A 114 0.55 9.39 -5.53
C PHE A 114 0.88 9.37 -4.05
N GLY A 115 1.55 8.30 -3.61
CA GLY A 115 2.25 8.21 -2.34
C GLY A 115 3.76 8.14 -2.58
N CYS A 116 4.53 8.82 -1.73
CA CYS A 116 5.99 8.90 -1.86
C CYS A 116 6.60 9.00 -0.47
N ASP A 117 7.15 7.90 0.05
CA ASP A 117 7.75 7.76 1.38
C ASP A 117 8.32 6.34 1.55
N THR A 118 8.50 5.89 2.80
CA THR A 118 8.72 4.47 3.10
C THR A 118 7.58 3.62 2.57
N ARG A 119 7.87 2.36 2.25
CA ARG A 119 6.85 1.43 1.74
C ARG A 119 5.65 1.30 2.68
N ALA A 120 5.87 1.28 3.99
CA ALA A 120 4.82 1.16 4.99
C ALA A 120 3.89 2.37 4.97
N THR A 121 4.45 3.58 5.08
CA THR A 121 3.68 4.84 5.01
C THR A 121 2.89 4.95 3.72
N VAL A 122 3.51 4.67 2.56
CA VAL A 122 2.83 4.75 1.26
C VAL A 122 1.68 3.75 1.16
N CYS A 123 1.84 2.53 1.70
CA CYS A 123 0.75 1.55 1.73
C CYS A 123 -0.42 2.01 2.59
N ASP A 124 -0.18 2.56 3.79
CA ASP A 124 -1.24 3.08 4.66
C ASP A 124 -1.95 4.28 4.01
N VAL A 125 -1.19 5.26 3.52
CA VAL A 125 -1.73 6.45 2.85
C VAL A 125 -2.63 6.07 1.68
N LEU A 126 -2.11 5.29 0.72
CA LEU A 126 -2.88 4.92 -0.47
C LEU A 126 -4.02 3.94 -0.14
N GLY A 127 -3.85 3.09 0.88
CA GLY A 127 -4.90 2.22 1.39
C GLY A 127 -6.11 3.00 1.91
N ARG A 128 -5.90 4.07 2.69
CA ARG A 128 -6.96 4.95 3.17
C ARG A 128 -7.55 5.80 2.05
N LEU A 129 -6.72 6.37 1.18
CA LEU A 129 -7.19 7.19 0.06
C LEU A 129 -8.10 6.42 -0.90
N ARG A 130 -7.82 5.14 -1.17
CA ARG A 130 -8.68 4.32 -2.03
C ARG A 130 -10.07 4.10 -1.42
N LEU A 131 -10.16 3.92 -0.09
CA LEU A 131 -11.44 3.78 0.62
C LEU A 131 -12.20 5.10 0.63
N GLU A 132 -11.54 6.22 0.92
CA GLU A 132 -12.15 7.55 0.88
C GLU A 132 -12.67 7.91 -0.53
N CYS A 133 -11.91 7.59 -1.58
CA CYS A 133 -12.38 7.76 -2.96
C CYS A 133 -13.60 6.88 -3.27
N ALA A 134 -13.61 5.64 -2.79
CA ALA A 134 -14.73 4.72 -3.00
C ALA A 134 -16.02 5.23 -2.32
N GLU A 135 -15.91 5.79 -1.11
CA GLU A 135 -17.03 6.40 -0.39
C GLU A 135 -17.51 7.66 -1.11
N MET A 136 -16.61 8.59 -1.44
CA MET A 136 -16.95 9.85 -2.11
C MET A 136 -17.61 9.66 -3.48
N ASN A 137 -17.29 8.58 -4.18
CA ASN A 137 -17.78 8.30 -5.54
C ASN A 137 -18.76 7.12 -5.60
N ASN A 138 -19.24 6.65 -4.45
CA ASN A 138 -20.23 5.57 -4.33
C ASN A 138 -19.87 4.29 -5.11
N TRP A 139 -18.59 3.88 -5.13
CA TRP A 139 -18.15 2.73 -5.93
C TRP A 139 -18.69 1.38 -5.47
N LEU A 140 -19.29 1.33 -4.30
CA LEU A 140 -19.95 0.13 -3.76
C LEU A 140 -21.46 0.13 -3.98
N GLU A 141 -22.04 1.20 -4.55
CA GLU A 141 -23.46 1.24 -4.89
C GLU A 141 -23.81 0.13 -5.88
N GLY A 142 -24.83 -0.65 -5.56
CA GLY A 142 -25.26 -1.83 -6.34
C GLY A 142 -24.39 -3.07 -6.18
N LYS A 143 -23.42 -3.05 -5.25
CA LYS A 143 -22.53 -4.19 -4.89
C LYS A 143 -22.76 -4.68 -3.47
N GLU A 144 -23.87 -4.31 -2.84
CA GLU A 144 -24.17 -4.63 -1.44
C GLU A 144 -24.26 -6.16 -1.21
N ASP A 145 -24.79 -6.87 -2.20
CA ASP A 145 -24.98 -8.32 -2.18
C ASP A 145 -23.75 -9.10 -2.71
N GLU A 146 -22.69 -8.43 -3.19
CA GLU A 146 -21.46 -9.08 -3.62
C GLU A 146 -20.66 -9.56 -2.40
N LEU A 147 -20.37 -10.84 -2.33
CA LEU A 147 -19.56 -11.45 -1.27
C LEU A 147 -18.16 -11.79 -1.79
N ASP A 148 -17.19 -10.95 -1.49
CA ASP A 148 -15.79 -11.14 -1.86
C ASP A 148 -15.00 -11.77 -0.71
N PHE A 149 -15.06 -13.11 -0.62
CA PHE A 149 -14.22 -13.86 0.31
C PHE A 149 -12.81 -14.03 -0.23
N HIS A 150 -11.82 -13.79 0.61
CA HIS A 150 -10.43 -14.07 0.26
C HIS A 150 -9.56 -14.37 1.48
N TRP A 151 -8.46 -15.06 1.24
CA TRP A 151 -7.43 -15.28 2.24
C TRP A 151 -6.38 -14.19 2.18
N VAL A 152 -5.96 -13.71 3.36
CA VAL A 152 -4.76 -12.90 3.53
C VAL A 152 -3.71 -13.80 4.17
N VAL A 153 -2.54 -13.86 3.55
CA VAL A 153 -1.45 -14.76 3.92
C VAL A 153 -0.11 -14.04 3.85
N ASP A 154 0.98 -14.73 4.18
CA ASP A 154 2.34 -14.20 4.12
C ASP A 154 2.56 -12.98 5.04
N PHE A 155 1.91 -12.98 6.19
CA PHE A 155 2.16 -11.99 7.23
C PHE A 155 3.64 -11.98 7.64
N PRO A 156 4.22 -10.83 8.00
CA PRO A 156 5.54 -10.83 8.66
C PRO A 156 5.45 -11.63 9.98
N LEU A 157 6.49 -12.41 10.26
CA LEU A 157 6.59 -13.12 11.53
C LEU A 157 6.96 -12.17 12.66
N LEU A 158 7.92 -11.27 12.37
CA LEU A 158 8.50 -10.31 13.29
C LEU A 158 8.34 -8.90 12.75
N GLY A 159 8.13 -7.94 13.64
CA GLY A 159 8.12 -6.50 13.37
C GLY A 159 9.09 -5.80 14.30
N TYR A 160 9.88 -4.88 13.77
CA TYR A 160 10.76 -4.03 14.56
C TYR A 160 9.99 -2.84 15.11
N ASP A 161 10.07 -2.65 16.43
CA ASP A 161 9.51 -1.49 17.11
C ASP A 161 10.63 -0.45 17.28
N GLU A 162 10.51 0.67 16.57
CA GLU A 162 11.53 1.73 16.60
C GLU A 162 11.53 2.49 17.95
N GLU A 163 10.38 2.56 18.65
CA GLU A 163 10.29 3.25 19.93
C GLU A 163 10.95 2.43 21.04
N GLU A 164 10.71 1.11 21.04
CA GLU A 164 11.29 0.19 22.03
C GLU A 164 12.67 -0.34 21.62
N GLY A 165 13.05 -0.15 20.36
CA GLY A 165 14.34 -0.60 19.80
C GLY A 165 14.49 -2.11 19.76
N LYS A 166 13.40 -2.87 19.62
CA LYS A 166 13.38 -4.33 19.66
C LYS A 166 12.46 -4.97 18.63
N TRP A 167 12.69 -6.24 18.37
CA TRP A 167 11.80 -7.06 17.56
C TRP A 167 10.65 -7.63 18.40
N ASN A 168 9.46 -7.65 17.85
CA ASN A 168 8.27 -8.24 18.44
C ASN A 168 7.62 -9.22 17.47
N ALA A 169 6.94 -10.25 17.99
CA ALA A 169 6.08 -11.09 17.17
C ALA A 169 4.87 -10.31 16.68
N VAL A 170 4.60 -10.29 15.37
CA VAL A 170 3.49 -9.53 14.80
C VAL A 170 2.13 -10.07 15.28
N HIS A 171 1.98 -11.38 15.37
CA HIS A 171 0.75 -12.02 15.85
C HIS A 171 0.94 -12.63 17.23
N HIS A 172 1.74 -13.69 17.31
CA HIS A 172 1.93 -14.44 18.55
C HIS A 172 3.29 -15.14 18.55
N PRO A 173 4.03 -15.18 19.69
CA PRO A 173 5.34 -15.81 19.77
C PRO A 173 5.35 -17.33 19.51
N PHE A 174 4.20 -17.97 19.48
CA PHE A 174 4.07 -19.39 19.11
C PHE A 174 3.74 -19.60 17.64
N THR A 175 3.64 -18.53 16.83
CA THR A 175 3.39 -18.66 15.39
C THR A 175 4.63 -19.19 14.69
N ARG A 176 4.43 -20.23 13.85
CA ARG A 176 5.51 -20.84 13.09
C ARG A 176 5.98 -19.95 11.95
N PRO A 177 7.33 -19.84 11.73
CA PRO A 177 7.84 -19.33 10.46
C PRO A 177 7.34 -20.18 9.29
N LYS A 178 7.20 -19.57 8.13
CA LYS A 178 6.86 -20.29 6.90
C LYS A 178 7.89 -21.37 6.63
N ALA A 179 7.45 -22.52 6.14
CA ALA A 179 8.31 -23.68 5.88
C ALA A 179 9.54 -23.31 5.04
N GLY A 180 10.71 -23.67 5.50
CA GLY A 180 12.02 -23.35 4.88
C GLY A 180 12.60 -21.99 5.24
N GLN A 181 11.96 -21.25 6.15
CA GLN A 181 12.47 -19.96 6.65
C GLN A 181 12.93 -20.02 8.13
N GLU A 182 12.86 -21.18 8.78
CA GLU A 182 13.20 -21.39 10.19
C GLU A 182 14.67 -21.04 10.49
N GLU A 183 15.56 -21.27 9.52
CA GLU A 183 16.98 -20.98 9.66
C GLU A 183 17.29 -19.47 9.64
N LEU A 184 16.40 -18.64 9.06
CA LEU A 184 16.57 -17.18 9.02
C LEU A 184 16.51 -16.56 10.42
N LEU A 185 15.91 -17.23 11.40
CA LEU A 185 15.92 -16.77 12.81
C LEU A 185 17.33 -16.68 13.43
N ALA A 186 18.33 -17.33 12.82
CA ALA A 186 19.71 -17.24 13.26
C ALA A 186 20.44 -15.97 12.80
N ASP A 187 19.86 -15.19 11.90
CA ASP A 187 20.46 -14.00 11.29
C ASP A 187 19.54 -12.80 11.45
N GLU A 188 19.87 -11.91 12.39
CA GLU A 188 19.06 -10.72 12.69
C GLU A 188 18.80 -9.84 11.46
N SER A 189 19.76 -9.74 10.55
CA SER A 189 19.63 -8.95 9.34
C SER A 189 18.49 -9.42 8.41
N LYS A 190 17.99 -10.65 8.63
CA LYS A 190 16.93 -11.29 7.84
C LYS A 190 15.59 -11.39 8.56
N TRP A 191 15.50 -11.01 9.80
CA TRP A 191 14.28 -11.16 10.59
C TRP A 191 13.07 -10.46 9.96
N GLY A 192 13.26 -9.31 9.35
CA GLY A 192 12.18 -8.59 8.61
C GLY A 192 11.68 -9.30 7.35
N GLU A 193 12.41 -10.29 6.84
CA GLU A 193 12.05 -11.06 5.65
C GLU A 193 11.21 -12.30 5.99
N ILE A 194 11.25 -12.76 7.26
CA ILE A 194 10.58 -13.97 7.69
C ILE A 194 9.07 -13.80 7.63
N ARG A 195 8.39 -14.75 6.97
CA ARG A 195 6.95 -14.82 6.90
C ARG A 195 6.39 -15.83 7.87
N ALA A 196 5.23 -15.50 8.44
CA ALA A 196 4.48 -16.38 9.34
C ALA A 196 3.63 -17.38 8.55
N GLU A 197 3.46 -18.59 9.06
CA GLU A 197 2.37 -19.47 8.66
C GLU A 197 1.06 -19.04 9.36
N ALA A 198 0.64 -17.81 9.06
CA ALA A 198 -0.60 -17.21 9.55
C ALA A 198 -1.49 -16.86 8.36
N TYR A 199 -2.79 -16.81 8.62
CA TYR A 199 -3.81 -16.57 7.61
C TYR A 199 -5.04 -15.93 8.25
N ASP A 200 -5.66 -15.00 7.52
CA ASP A 200 -6.97 -14.46 7.84
C ASP A 200 -7.93 -14.68 6.69
N VAL A 201 -9.19 -14.92 7.00
CA VAL A 201 -10.29 -14.87 6.04
C VAL A 201 -10.97 -13.52 6.14
N VAL A 202 -11.04 -12.83 5.01
CA VAL A 202 -11.61 -11.50 4.90
C VAL A 202 -12.82 -11.54 3.98
N LEU A 203 -13.88 -10.86 4.38
CA LEU A 203 -15.09 -10.63 3.59
C LEU A 203 -15.35 -9.11 3.50
N ASN A 204 -15.36 -8.57 2.28
CA ASN A 204 -15.77 -7.17 2.05
C ASN A 204 -15.05 -6.18 2.98
N GLY A 205 -13.74 -6.29 3.11
CA GLY A 205 -12.95 -5.40 3.97
C GLY A 205 -13.00 -5.70 5.47
N ASN A 206 -13.68 -6.78 5.89
CA ASN A 206 -13.81 -7.19 7.29
C ASN A 206 -13.16 -8.56 7.51
N GLU A 207 -12.33 -8.66 8.54
CA GLU A 207 -11.82 -9.94 9.01
C GLU A 207 -12.93 -10.74 9.68
N LEU A 208 -13.20 -11.93 9.18
CA LEU A 208 -14.14 -12.85 9.78
C LEU A 208 -13.49 -13.78 10.81
N GLY A 209 -12.20 -14.00 10.67
CA GLY A 209 -11.41 -14.82 11.56
C GLY A 209 -10.06 -15.14 10.94
N GLY A 210 -9.15 -15.61 11.78
CA GLY A 210 -7.80 -15.94 11.37
C GLY A 210 -7.21 -17.05 12.24
N GLY A 211 -6.01 -17.47 11.85
CA GLY A 211 -5.28 -18.50 12.56
C GLY A 211 -3.83 -18.60 12.13
N SER A 212 -3.12 -19.51 12.78
CA SER A 212 -1.74 -19.81 12.41
C SER A 212 -1.37 -21.24 12.75
N VAL A 213 -0.42 -21.77 12.02
CA VAL A 213 0.27 -22.99 12.43
C VAL A 213 1.19 -22.63 13.60
N ARG A 214 1.14 -23.43 14.66
CA ARG A 214 1.96 -23.19 15.86
C ARG A 214 3.26 -23.97 15.82
N ILE A 215 4.29 -23.39 16.43
CA ILE A 215 5.54 -24.10 16.69
C ILE A 215 5.25 -25.23 17.68
N HIS A 216 5.72 -26.44 17.39
CA HIS A 216 5.65 -27.60 18.25
C HIS A 216 7.00 -28.25 18.54
N GLU A 217 8.05 -27.75 17.87
CA GLU A 217 9.43 -28.15 18.12
C GLU A 217 10.05 -27.28 19.20
N GLY A 218 10.54 -27.88 20.30
CA GLY A 218 11.10 -27.16 21.44
C GLY A 218 12.30 -26.27 21.08
N ASP A 219 13.20 -26.76 20.19
CA ASP A 219 14.38 -26.01 19.75
C ASP A 219 14.00 -24.77 18.92
N LEU A 220 13.01 -24.90 18.02
CA LEU A 220 12.51 -23.77 17.24
C LEU A 220 11.81 -22.73 18.12
N GLN A 221 11.03 -23.19 19.11
CA GLN A 221 10.39 -22.30 20.07
C GLN A 221 11.42 -21.53 20.92
N SER A 222 12.47 -22.21 21.35
CA SER A 222 13.56 -21.57 22.11
C SER A 222 14.28 -20.50 21.28
N LYS A 223 14.53 -20.76 19.99
CA LYS A 223 15.08 -19.76 19.06
C LYS A 223 14.14 -18.56 18.93
N MET A 224 12.84 -18.79 18.75
CA MET A 224 11.84 -17.72 18.64
C MET A 224 11.83 -16.83 19.88
N PHE A 225 11.90 -17.40 21.08
CA PHE A 225 11.98 -16.62 22.33
C PHE A 225 13.28 -15.85 22.49
N SER A 226 14.38 -16.29 21.89
CA SER A 226 15.65 -15.58 21.95
C SER A 226 15.71 -14.35 21.03
N VAL A 227 14.75 -14.22 20.09
CA VAL A 227 14.61 -13.10 19.16
C VAL A 227 13.76 -11.98 19.75
N LEU A 228 12.84 -12.31 20.66
CA LEU A 228 11.87 -11.40 21.28
C LEU A 228 12.41 -10.84 22.61
#